data_c5e513d3893cea6dfb15f4c8bc24187e
#
_entry.id   c5e513d3893cea6dfb15f4c8bc24187e
#
_cell.length_a   1.000
_cell.length_b   1.000
_cell.length_c   1.000
_cell.angle_alpha   90.00
_cell.angle_beta   90.00
_cell.angle_gamma   90.00
#
_symmetry.space_group_name_H-M   'P 1'
#
loop_
_entity.id
_entity.type
_entity.pdbx_description
1 polymer ?
#
loop_
_entity_poly.entity_id
_entity_poly.type
_entity_poly.pdbx_seq_one_letter_code
_entity_poly.pdbx_strand_id
1 'polypeptide(L)'
;MLTQILILEMSKIILGTVQFGLDYGINNKGGKPLYKTIEQILDLAYEKKIIFLDTAEAYGDSQENIGKYHQNSVNSFNVITKFSPLRKDLPNNILQRIKYNLNILKVKSLYGYMFHNFIDFKTYFSLFKKELLSLKKEGIIKKIGVSLHSNKEIEDV
;
A
#
# COMPACT_ATOMS: atom_id res chain seq x y z
N MET A 1 12.08 40.78 2.76
CA MET A 1 11.94 39.52 3.47
C MET A 1 11.58 38.48 2.42
N LEU A 2 12.59 37.76 1.90
CA LEU A 2 12.39 36.73 0.86
C LEU A 2 11.85 35.47 1.54
N THR A 3 10.59 35.15 1.29
CA THR A 3 9.98 33.89 1.69
C THR A 3 10.62 32.78 0.84
N GLN A 4 11.61 32.10 1.39
CA GLN A 4 12.12 30.85 0.78
C GLN A 4 10.95 29.85 0.78
N ILE A 5 10.38 29.62 -0.41
CA ILE A 5 9.51 28.47 -0.62
C ILE A 5 10.41 27.24 -0.53
N LEU A 6 10.37 26.58 0.62
CA LEU A 6 11.02 25.29 0.81
C LEU A 6 10.29 24.29 -0.07
N ILE A 7 10.77 24.08 -1.28
CA ILE A 7 10.34 22.95 -2.12
C ILE A 7 10.85 21.71 -1.39
N LEU A 8 9.98 21.08 -0.62
CA LEU A 8 10.25 19.79 -0.01
C LEU A 8 10.40 18.77 -1.15
N GLU A 9 11.64 18.53 -1.58
CA GLU A 9 11.91 17.40 -2.48
C GLU A 9 11.48 16.10 -1.77
N MET A 10 10.37 15.54 -2.24
CA MET A 10 9.93 14.23 -1.80
C MET A 10 10.89 13.18 -2.33
N SER A 11 11.23 12.20 -1.50
CA SER A 11 12.03 11.06 -1.94
C SER A 11 11.34 10.35 -3.11
N LYS A 12 12.13 9.94 -4.10
CA LYS A 12 11.68 9.09 -5.21
C LYS A 12 11.58 7.61 -4.81
N ILE A 13 11.84 7.30 -3.55
CA ILE A 13 11.84 5.93 -3.00
C ILE A 13 10.47 5.64 -2.38
N ILE A 14 9.97 4.44 -2.62
CA ILE A 14 8.81 3.86 -1.95
C ILE A 14 9.30 2.70 -1.09
N LEU A 15 8.94 2.66 0.18
CA LEU A 15 9.34 1.58 1.08
C LEU A 15 8.41 0.38 0.89
N GLY A 16 8.97 -0.75 0.43
CA GLY A 16 8.28 -2.04 0.37
C GLY A 16 8.15 -2.65 1.77
N THR A 17 6.98 -3.20 2.08
CA THR A 17 6.65 -3.62 3.45
C THR A 17 6.31 -5.11 3.58
N VAL A 18 6.61 -5.92 2.59
CA VAL A 18 6.32 -7.37 2.63
C VAL A 18 6.93 -8.05 3.86
N GLN A 19 8.13 -7.66 4.28
CA GLN A 19 8.80 -8.20 5.46
C GLN A 19 8.15 -7.75 6.78
N PHE A 20 7.31 -6.72 6.78
CA PHE A 20 6.57 -6.35 7.98
C PHE A 20 5.50 -7.38 8.36
N GLY A 21 5.10 -8.23 7.42
CA GLY A 21 4.08 -9.23 7.63
C GLY A 21 4.49 -10.67 7.38
N LEU A 22 5.58 -10.88 6.65
CA LEU A 22 6.03 -12.22 6.23
C LEU A 22 7.53 -12.38 6.45
N ASP A 23 7.94 -13.63 6.65
CA ASP A 23 9.34 -14.03 6.51
C ASP A 23 9.65 -14.13 5.01
N TYR A 24 10.08 -13.01 4.42
CA TYR A 24 10.23 -12.86 2.99
C TYR A 24 11.62 -12.35 2.61
N GLY A 25 12.14 -12.86 1.48
CA GLY A 25 13.39 -12.41 0.87
C GLY A 25 14.51 -13.42 0.99
N ILE A 26 15.19 -13.71 -0.14
CA ILE A 26 16.27 -14.70 -0.25
C ILE A 26 17.42 -14.42 0.74
N ASN A 27 17.68 -13.13 1.00
CA ASN A 27 18.74 -12.69 1.92
C ASN A 27 18.23 -12.41 3.34
N ASN A 28 16.95 -12.61 3.62
CA ASN A 28 16.40 -12.42 4.94
C ASN A 28 16.74 -13.61 5.85
N LYS A 29 17.78 -13.46 6.68
CA LYS A 29 18.18 -14.46 7.66
C LYS A 29 17.53 -14.25 9.04
N GLY A 30 16.92 -13.10 9.27
CA GLY A 30 16.34 -12.68 10.54
C GLY A 30 14.85 -12.97 10.69
N GLY A 31 14.19 -13.43 9.62
CA GLY A 31 12.74 -13.63 9.61
C GLY A 31 11.95 -12.33 9.63
N LYS A 32 10.69 -12.42 10.03
CA LYS A 32 9.81 -11.25 10.19
C LYS A 32 10.30 -10.41 11.39
N PRO A 33 10.51 -9.09 11.23
CA PRO A 33 10.96 -8.23 12.32
C PRO A 33 9.90 -8.07 13.40
N LEU A 34 10.35 -7.84 14.64
CA LEU A 34 9.46 -7.44 15.72
C LEU A 34 8.85 -6.05 15.44
N TYR A 35 7.66 -5.79 15.98
CA TYR A 35 6.98 -4.50 15.79
C TYR A 35 7.85 -3.28 16.15
N LYS A 36 8.64 -3.36 17.21
CA LYS A 36 9.56 -2.28 17.60
C LYS A 36 10.58 -1.94 16.51
N THR A 37 11.06 -2.95 15.78
CA THR A 37 11.98 -2.75 14.66
C THR A 37 11.23 -2.12 13.47
N ILE A 38 9.98 -2.54 13.21
CA ILE A 38 9.13 -1.93 12.17
C ILE A 38 8.91 -0.44 12.47
N GLU A 39 8.60 -0.10 13.71
CA GLU A 39 8.43 1.27 14.18
C GLU A 39 9.69 2.12 13.93
N GLN A 40 10.86 1.62 14.30
CA GLN A 40 12.14 2.29 14.04
C GLN A 40 12.42 2.49 12.54
N ILE A 41 12.08 1.51 11.70
CA ILE A 41 12.21 1.61 10.24
C ILE A 41 11.29 2.70 9.70
N LEU A 42 10.04 2.75 10.16
CA LEU A 42 9.07 3.75 9.72
C LEU A 42 9.45 5.16 10.19
N ASP A 43 9.92 5.32 11.42
CA ASP A 43 10.43 6.60 11.92
C ASP A 43 11.60 7.10 11.08
N LEU A 44 12.58 6.23 10.81
CA LEU A 44 13.73 6.57 9.97
C LEU A 44 13.31 6.89 8.53
N ALA A 45 12.39 6.11 7.95
CA ALA A 45 11.87 6.38 6.61
C ALA A 45 11.23 7.77 6.53
N TYR A 46 10.39 8.11 7.52
CA TYR A 46 9.72 9.40 7.57
C TYR A 46 10.73 10.56 7.74
N GLU A 47 11.74 10.41 8.62
CA GLU A 47 12.84 11.36 8.79
C GLU A 47 13.58 11.61 7.46
N LYS A 48 13.82 10.55 6.67
CA LYS A 48 14.46 10.62 5.35
C LYS A 48 13.49 11.02 4.23
N LYS A 49 12.27 11.49 4.55
CA LYS A 49 11.24 11.93 3.60
C LYS A 49 10.76 10.82 2.64
N ILE A 50 10.94 9.57 3.03
CA ILE A 50 10.32 8.42 2.35
C ILE A 50 8.92 8.29 2.93
N ILE A 51 7.95 8.92 2.27
CA ILE A 51 6.57 9.05 2.77
C ILE A 51 5.58 8.15 2.03
N PHE A 52 6.05 7.22 1.22
CA PHE A 52 5.24 6.24 0.51
C PHE A 52 5.57 4.83 0.98
N LEU A 53 4.52 4.06 1.26
CA LEU A 53 4.62 2.63 1.57
C LEU A 53 3.95 1.81 0.48
N ASP A 54 4.60 0.73 0.07
CA ASP A 54 4.04 -0.31 -0.79
C ASP A 54 3.78 -1.56 0.04
N THR A 55 2.51 -1.87 0.24
CA THR A 55 2.02 -3.06 0.93
C THR A 55 1.07 -3.87 0.05
N ALA A 56 0.49 -4.93 0.57
CA ALA A 56 -0.56 -5.71 -0.09
C ALA A 56 -1.40 -6.47 0.94
N GLU A 57 -2.63 -6.80 0.57
CA GLU A 57 -3.50 -7.67 1.35
C GLU A 57 -2.87 -9.05 1.59
N ALA A 58 -2.03 -9.51 0.66
CA ALA A 58 -1.34 -10.80 0.75
C ALA A 58 -0.07 -10.78 1.62
N TYR A 59 0.32 -9.64 2.20
CA TYR A 59 1.57 -9.52 2.96
C TYR A 59 1.39 -9.82 4.46
N GLY A 60 0.68 -10.90 4.79
CA GLY A 60 0.45 -11.30 6.18
C GLY A 60 -0.19 -10.18 6.99
N ASP A 61 0.41 -9.82 8.13
CA ASP A 61 -0.03 -8.76 9.03
C ASP A 61 0.69 -7.40 8.78
N SER A 62 1.25 -7.21 7.57
CA SER A 62 1.94 -5.95 7.21
C SER A 62 1.04 -4.73 7.34
N GLN A 63 -0.22 -4.83 6.86
CA GLN A 63 -1.18 -3.72 6.95
C GLN A 63 -1.55 -3.38 8.39
N GLU A 64 -1.71 -4.39 9.24
CA GLU A 64 -1.99 -4.25 10.66
C GLU A 64 -0.84 -3.52 11.38
N ASN A 65 0.40 -3.90 11.07
CA ASN A 65 1.59 -3.26 11.64
C ASN A 65 1.72 -1.80 11.21
N ILE A 66 1.43 -1.48 9.95
CA ILE A 66 1.39 -0.11 9.44
C ILE A 66 0.29 0.68 10.14
N GLY A 67 -0.91 0.11 10.26
CA GLY A 67 -2.03 0.76 10.93
C GLY A 67 -1.78 1.03 12.41
N LYS A 68 -1.13 0.09 13.11
CA LYS A 68 -0.68 0.27 14.49
C LYS A 68 0.30 1.44 14.62
N TYR A 69 1.22 1.59 13.66
CA TYR A 69 2.12 2.74 13.62
C TYR A 69 1.35 4.05 13.42
N HIS A 70 0.45 4.12 12.44
CA HIS A 70 -0.37 5.32 12.17
C HIS A 70 -1.25 5.72 13.37
N GLN A 71 -1.69 4.74 14.19
CA GLN A 71 -2.50 5.00 15.37
C GLN A 71 -1.68 5.60 16.51
N ASN A 72 -0.40 5.24 16.63
CA ASN A 72 0.47 5.60 17.74
C ASN A 72 1.47 6.71 17.40
N SER A 73 1.54 7.16 16.14
CA SER A 73 2.47 8.17 15.66
C SER A 73 1.73 9.38 15.10
N VAL A 74 2.35 10.55 15.16
CA VAL A 74 1.92 11.77 14.44
C VAL A 74 2.29 11.71 12.97
N ASN A 75 3.22 10.83 12.61
CA ASN A 75 3.66 10.60 11.24
C ASN A 75 2.65 9.73 10.49
N SER A 76 2.37 10.07 9.24
CA SER A 76 1.46 9.31 8.39
C SER A 76 2.04 9.16 7.00
N PHE A 77 1.83 7.98 6.42
CA PHE A 77 2.35 7.63 5.10
C PHE A 77 1.25 7.60 4.04
N ASN A 78 1.62 7.89 2.80
CA ASN A 78 0.81 7.59 1.63
C ASN A 78 0.92 6.10 1.33
N VAL A 79 -0.18 5.35 1.45
CA VAL A 79 -0.15 3.90 1.31
C VAL A 79 -0.64 3.48 -0.08
N ILE A 80 0.16 2.62 -0.72
CA ILE A 80 -0.23 1.82 -1.88
C ILE A 80 -0.46 0.41 -1.38
N THR A 81 -1.65 -0.15 -1.63
CA THR A 81 -1.94 -1.56 -1.32
C THR A 81 -2.46 -2.30 -2.53
N LYS A 82 -2.49 -3.63 -2.46
CA LYS A 82 -2.83 -4.48 -3.60
C LYS A 82 -3.94 -5.46 -3.23
N PHE A 83 -4.93 -5.54 -4.11
CA PHE A 83 -5.99 -6.55 -4.08
C PHE A 83 -5.41 -7.95 -4.26
N SER A 84 -5.83 -8.90 -3.41
CA SER A 84 -5.49 -10.31 -3.55
C SER A 84 -6.74 -11.19 -3.42
N PRO A 85 -7.16 -11.90 -4.48
CA PRO A 85 -8.31 -12.80 -4.42
C PRO A 85 -8.06 -14.03 -3.52
N LEU A 86 -6.80 -14.29 -3.16
CA LEU A 86 -6.42 -15.39 -2.27
C LEU A 86 -6.79 -15.13 -0.80
N ARG A 87 -7.03 -13.87 -0.42
CA ARG A 87 -7.51 -13.49 0.91
C ARG A 87 -9.02 -13.65 0.99
N LYS A 88 -9.45 -14.91 1.14
CA LYS A 88 -10.87 -15.29 1.24
C LYS A 88 -11.53 -14.86 2.55
N ASP A 89 -10.74 -14.52 3.54
CA ASP A 89 -11.14 -13.92 4.82
C ASP A 89 -11.58 -12.46 4.69
N LEU A 90 -11.23 -11.79 3.58
CA LEU A 90 -11.64 -10.42 3.30
C LEU A 90 -12.97 -10.36 2.53
N PRO A 91 -13.74 -9.26 2.63
CA PRO A 91 -14.98 -9.09 1.89
C PRO A 91 -14.81 -9.27 0.38
N ASN A 92 -15.71 -10.02 -0.26
CA ASN A 92 -15.74 -10.15 -1.73
C ASN A 92 -16.22 -8.87 -2.42
N ASN A 93 -17.07 -8.09 -1.75
CA ASN A 93 -17.52 -6.80 -2.26
C ASN A 93 -16.37 -5.78 -2.19
N ILE A 94 -16.02 -5.18 -3.32
CA ILE A 94 -14.85 -4.30 -3.42
C ILE A 94 -14.95 -3.04 -2.56
N LEU A 95 -16.14 -2.46 -2.39
CA LEU A 95 -16.34 -1.30 -1.53
C LEU A 95 -16.11 -1.64 -0.06
N GLN A 96 -16.63 -2.77 0.40
CA GLN A 96 -16.41 -3.25 1.76
C GLN A 96 -14.94 -3.60 1.99
N ARG A 97 -14.29 -4.19 0.99
CA ARG A 97 -12.88 -4.56 1.03
C ARG A 97 -11.98 -3.33 1.15
N ILE A 98 -12.25 -2.28 0.39
CA ILE A 98 -11.51 -1.03 0.49
C ILE A 98 -11.75 -0.34 1.85
N LYS A 99 -12.99 -0.34 2.35
CA LYS A 99 -13.29 0.15 3.71
C LYS A 99 -12.51 -0.62 4.77
N TYR A 100 -12.40 -1.95 4.62
CA TYR A 100 -11.59 -2.78 5.51
C TYR A 100 -10.12 -2.38 5.48
N ASN A 101 -9.53 -2.21 4.27
CA ASN A 101 -8.14 -1.78 4.09
C ASN A 101 -7.89 -0.40 4.75
N LEU A 102 -8.77 0.56 4.54
CA LEU A 102 -8.67 1.89 5.17
C LEU A 102 -8.69 1.80 6.69
N ASN A 103 -9.60 0.97 7.24
CA ASN A 103 -9.72 0.79 8.68
C ASN A 103 -8.50 0.11 9.29
N ILE A 104 -7.97 -0.95 8.67
CA ILE A 104 -6.78 -1.66 9.14
C ILE A 104 -5.55 -0.76 9.09
N LEU A 105 -5.34 -0.07 7.98
CA LEU A 105 -4.23 0.83 7.76
C LEU A 105 -4.34 2.14 8.55
N LYS A 106 -5.50 2.44 9.16
CA LYS A 106 -5.79 3.70 9.88
C LYS A 106 -5.56 4.95 9.03
N VAL A 107 -5.96 4.89 7.77
CA VAL A 107 -5.86 6.01 6.81
C VAL A 107 -7.23 6.40 6.27
N LYS A 108 -7.38 7.68 5.87
CA LYS A 108 -8.63 8.19 5.29
C LYS A 108 -8.75 7.90 3.79
N SER A 109 -7.63 7.71 3.12
CA SER A 109 -7.57 7.41 1.68
C SER A 109 -6.33 6.58 1.35
N LEU A 110 -6.39 5.81 0.26
CA LEU A 110 -5.25 5.11 -0.32
C LEU A 110 -4.62 5.96 -1.42
N TYR A 111 -3.31 6.07 -1.41
CA TYR A 111 -2.61 6.68 -2.54
C TYR A 111 -2.74 5.82 -3.79
N GLY A 112 -2.61 4.51 -3.67
CA GLY A 112 -2.82 3.56 -4.74
C GLY A 112 -3.57 2.32 -4.28
N TYR A 113 -4.47 1.85 -5.12
CA TYR A 113 -5.06 0.51 -5.00
C TYR A 113 -4.77 -0.25 -6.29
N MET A 114 -4.01 -1.32 -6.19
CA MET A 114 -3.49 -2.04 -7.34
C MET A 114 -4.03 -3.48 -7.36
N PHE A 115 -4.06 -4.09 -8.53
CA PHE A 115 -4.15 -5.55 -8.63
C PHE A 115 -2.77 -6.15 -8.40
N HIS A 116 -2.71 -7.26 -7.66
CA HIS A 116 -1.44 -7.85 -7.21
C HIS A 116 -0.61 -8.41 -8.37
N ASN A 117 -1.27 -8.80 -9.44
CA ASN A 117 -0.65 -9.28 -10.67
C ASN A 117 -1.57 -9.02 -11.87
N PHE A 118 -1.05 -9.27 -13.07
CA PHE A 118 -1.77 -9.05 -14.32
C PHE A 118 -3.00 -9.97 -14.49
N ILE A 119 -2.93 -11.22 -14.01
CA ILE A 119 -4.05 -12.17 -14.09
C ILE A 119 -5.23 -11.66 -13.24
N ASP A 120 -4.96 -11.19 -12.02
CA ASP A 120 -5.97 -10.59 -11.16
C ASP A 120 -6.60 -9.35 -11.80
N PHE A 121 -5.79 -8.52 -12.48
CA PHE A 121 -6.29 -7.36 -13.21
C PHE A 121 -7.24 -7.80 -14.33
N LYS A 122 -6.85 -8.71 -15.19
CA LYS A 122 -7.72 -9.22 -16.30
C LYS A 122 -9.01 -9.82 -15.80
N THR A 123 -8.94 -10.53 -14.67
CA THR A 123 -10.10 -11.25 -14.10
C THR A 123 -11.09 -10.30 -13.42
N TYR A 124 -10.60 -9.33 -12.65
CA TYR A 124 -11.43 -8.59 -11.71
C TYR A 124 -11.64 -7.12 -12.05
N PHE A 125 -10.78 -6.51 -12.91
CA PHE A 125 -10.89 -5.08 -13.17
C PHE A 125 -12.24 -4.69 -13.76
N SER A 126 -12.72 -5.42 -14.78
CA SER A 126 -14.03 -5.15 -15.39
C SER A 126 -15.19 -5.25 -14.40
N LEU A 127 -15.10 -6.17 -13.45
CA LEU A 127 -16.11 -6.36 -12.41
C LEU A 127 -16.14 -5.19 -11.41
N PHE A 128 -14.98 -4.62 -11.10
CA PHE A 128 -14.82 -3.60 -10.06
C PHE A 128 -14.66 -2.18 -10.62
N LYS A 129 -14.55 -2.03 -11.93
CA LYS A 129 -14.20 -0.77 -12.62
C LYS A 129 -15.09 0.39 -12.17
N LYS A 130 -16.42 0.18 -12.15
CA LYS A 130 -17.39 1.23 -11.82
C LYS A 130 -17.16 1.76 -10.39
N GLU A 131 -17.06 0.85 -9.44
CA GLU A 131 -16.86 1.17 -8.02
C GLU A 131 -15.48 1.80 -7.78
N LEU A 132 -14.43 1.27 -8.39
CA LEU A 132 -13.07 1.82 -8.28
C LEU A 132 -12.98 3.24 -8.85
N LEU A 133 -13.62 3.51 -9.99
CA LEU A 133 -13.67 4.85 -10.57
C LEU A 133 -14.49 5.83 -9.71
N SER A 134 -15.59 5.38 -9.08
CA SER A 134 -16.34 6.19 -8.12
C SER A 134 -15.47 6.57 -6.93
N LEU A 135 -14.81 5.60 -6.29
CA LEU A 135 -13.91 5.84 -5.18
C LEU A 135 -12.73 6.75 -5.54
N LYS A 136 -12.26 6.66 -6.79
CA LYS A 136 -11.24 7.59 -7.29
C LYS A 136 -11.79 9.01 -7.42
N LYS A 137 -13.00 9.19 -7.94
CA LYS A 137 -13.66 10.49 -8.05
C LYS A 137 -13.93 11.11 -6.66
N GLU A 138 -14.25 10.28 -5.68
CA GLU A 138 -14.46 10.67 -4.28
C GLU A 138 -13.14 10.97 -3.52
N GLY A 139 -11.98 10.69 -4.12
CA GLY A 139 -10.68 10.89 -3.49
C GLY A 139 -10.30 9.83 -2.45
N ILE A 140 -11.09 8.76 -2.32
CA ILE A 140 -10.80 7.62 -1.42
C ILE A 140 -9.61 6.81 -1.94
N ILE A 141 -9.50 6.70 -3.27
CA ILE A 141 -8.33 6.15 -3.96
C ILE A 141 -7.77 7.21 -4.89
N LYS A 142 -6.47 7.52 -4.84
CA LYS A 142 -5.87 8.51 -5.75
C LYS A 142 -5.45 7.90 -7.08
N LYS A 143 -4.93 6.67 -7.06
CA LYS A 143 -4.43 5.94 -8.24
C LYS A 143 -4.95 4.51 -8.24
N ILE A 144 -5.29 4.00 -9.42
CA ILE A 144 -5.61 2.60 -9.67
C ILE A 144 -4.48 2.05 -10.54
N GLY A 145 -4.04 0.83 -10.30
CA GLY A 145 -2.94 0.24 -11.04
C GLY A 145 -2.90 -1.28 -10.98
N VAL A 146 -1.84 -1.82 -11.55
CA VAL A 146 -1.52 -3.25 -11.54
C VAL A 146 -0.02 -3.45 -11.35
N SER A 147 0.37 -4.50 -10.64
CA SER A 147 1.75 -4.95 -10.56
C SER A 147 2.05 -5.88 -11.72
N LEU A 148 3.06 -5.54 -12.52
CA LEU A 148 3.47 -6.29 -13.70
C LEU A 148 4.82 -6.96 -13.46
N HIS A 149 5.00 -8.14 -14.01
CA HIS A 149 6.23 -8.92 -13.90
C HIS A 149 6.93 -9.14 -15.26
N SER A 150 6.30 -8.72 -16.36
CA SER A 150 6.82 -8.90 -17.71
C SER A 150 6.51 -7.68 -18.58
N ASN A 151 7.44 -7.34 -19.47
CA ASN A 151 7.23 -6.27 -20.46
C ASN A 151 6.05 -6.58 -21.41
N LYS A 152 5.77 -7.86 -21.66
CA LYS A 152 4.63 -8.27 -22.49
C LYS A 152 3.27 -7.90 -21.88
N GLU A 153 3.20 -7.78 -20.55
CA GLU A 153 1.97 -7.40 -19.85
C GLU A 153 1.66 -5.89 -19.98
N ILE A 154 2.65 -5.06 -20.34
CA ILE A 154 2.51 -3.61 -20.45
C ILE A 154 1.61 -3.24 -21.64
N GLU A 155 1.72 -4.00 -22.74
CA GLU A 155 0.96 -3.73 -23.98
C GLU A 155 -0.55 -4.03 -23.82
N ASP A 156 -0.91 -4.81 -22.81
CA ASP A 156 -2.28 -5.28 -22.54
C ASP A 156 -3.00 -4.45 -21.44
N VAL A 157 -2.37 -3.42 -20.86
CA VAL A 157 -2.92 -2.55 -19.80
C VAL A 157 -3.33 -1.18 -20.36
#